data_80cf0c5ac536e7e1edf2cad846bb5027
#
_entry.id   80cf0c5ac536e7e1edf2cad846bb5027
#
_cell.length_a   1.000
_cell.length_b   1.000
_cell.length_c   1.000
_cell.angle_alpha   90.00
_cell.angle_beta   90.00
_cell.angle_gamma   90.00
#
_symmetry.space_group_name_H-M   'P 1'
#
loop_
_entity.id
_entity.type
_entity.pdbx_description
1 polymer ?
#
loop_
_entity_poly.entity_id
_entity_poly.type
_entity_poly.pdbx_seq_one_letter_code
_entity_poly.pdbx_strand_id
1 'polypeptide(L)'
;MGSISIALVDDHPLLLAGVVNLFEVNGDFTVVAKGATADDALQINKKLRPDVMVLDLFMPGNVFDVITEIVTKSGGTKVVAFTAMTASDYAVRALNAGASGYILKGSSAEELIQGVRAAHNGETYITPSFACKVVEALRIASLRRMSAGPIKLSIREEQIVRLLLRGFTNREIAVGLGIGEKTVKNYMTILMQKLHARNRLEVLIAAQKLEVGGQREPMSRH
;
A
#
# COMPACT_ATOMS: atom_id res chain seq x y z
N MET A 1 -0.99 -28.06 -18.94
CA MET A 1 -1.01 -26.72 -18.35
C MET A 1 0.38 -26.45 -17.82
N GLY A 2 0.95 -25.25 -18.00
CA GLY A 2 2.27 -24.93 -17.43
C GLY A 2 2.21 -24.87 -15.92
N SER A 3 3.32 -25.18 -15.23
CA SER A 3 3.46 -25.02 -13.78
C SER A 3 3.46 -23.53 -13.43
N ILE A 4 2.76 -23.13 -12.36
CA ILE A 4 2.71 -21.74 -11.86
C ILE A 4 4.04 -21.44 -11.17
N SER A 5 4.77 -20.43 -11.66
CA SER A 5 6.03 -19.99 -11.05
C SER A 5 5.77 -19.11 -9.83
N ILE A 6 6.35 -19.49 -8.67
CA ILE A 6 6.12 -18.83 -7.39
C ILE A 6 7.44 -18.33 -6.81
N ALA A 7 7.45 -17.09 -6.30
CA ALA A 7 8.48 -16.61 -5.41
C ALA A 7 7.92 -16.47 -3.99
N LEU A 8 8.71 -16.82 -2.99
CA LEU A 8 8.34 -16.78 -1.57
C LEU A 8 9.28 -15.84 -0.82
N VAL A 9 8.74 -14.84 -0.11
CA VAL A 9 9.55 -13.87 0.64
C VAL A 9 8.99 -13.72 2.05
N ASP A 10 9.78 -14.17 3.03
CA ASP A 10 9.42 -14.21 4.44
C ASP A 10 10.72 -14.25 5.28
N ASP A 11 10.80 -13.46 6.33
CA ASP A 11 11.98 -13.39 7.21
C ASP A 11 12.00 -14.49 8.30
N HIS A 12 11.05 -15.45 8.24
CA HIS A 12 10.99 -16.61 9.13
C HIS A 12 11.49 -17.88 8.40
N PRO A 13 12.76 -18.30 8.57
CA PRO A 13 13.36 -19.34 7.75
C PRO A 13 12.66 -20.71 7.82
N LEU A 14 12.17 -21.09 9.01
CA LEU A 14 11.48 -22.37 9.20
C LEU A 14 10.11 -22.40 8.50
N LEU A 15 9.37 -21.29 8.60
CA LEU A 15 8.10 -21.16 7.89
C LEU A 15 8.32 -21.16 6.38
N LEU A 16 9.29 -20.38 5.91
CA LEU A 16 9.65 -20.31 4.51
C LEU A 16 10.00 -21.71 3.95
N ALA A 17 10.81 -22.49 4.67
CA ALA A 17 11.15 -23.86 4.27
C ALA A 17 9.90 -24.78 4.20
N GLY A 18 8.98 -24.66 5.17
CA GLY A 18 7.72 -25.42 5.17
C GLY A 18 6.82 -25.06 3.99
N VAL A 19 6.69 -23.77 3.67
CA VAL A 19 5.87 -23.28 2.55
C VAL A 19 6.51 -23.67 1.21
N VAL A 20 7.83 -23.64 1.08
CA VAL A 20 8.55 -24.14 -0.10
C VAL A 20 8.20 -25.61 -0.34
N ASN A 21 8.38 -26.46 0.68
CA ASN A 21 8.07 -27.89 0.56
C ASN A 21 6.60 -28.14 0.20
N LEU A 22 5.67 -27.35 0.77
CA LEU A 22 4.25 -27.45 0.43
C LEU A 22 4.00 -27.26 -1.07
N PHE A 23 4.63 -26.26 -1.69
CA PHE A 23 4.45 -26.00 -3.12
C PHE A 23 5.24 -26.97 -4.00
N GLU A 24 6.43 -27.42 -3.58
CA GLU A 24 7.24 -28.38 -4.34
C GLU A 24 6.58 -29.79 -4.43
N VAL A 25 5.89 -30.21 -3.36
CA VAL A 25 5.12 -31.46 -3.35
C VAL A 25 3.86 -31.37 -4.23
N ASN A 26 3.35 -30.15 -4.43
CA ASN A 26 2.19 -29.91 -5.29
C ASN A 26 2.69 -29.66 -6.73
N GLY A 27 2.62 -30.66 -7.61
CA GLY A 27 3.19 -30.63 -8.96
C GLY A 27 2.71 -29.53 -9.91
N ASP A 28 1.73 -28.72 -9.49
CA ASP A 28 1.21 -27.58 -10.26
C ASP A 28 2.06 -26.31 -10.10
N PHE A 29 3.04 -26.30 -9.19
CA PHE A 29 3.81 -25.12 -8.84
C PHE A 29 5.32 -25.33 -8.99
N THR A 30 6.04 -24.28 -9.28
CA THR A 30 7.51 -24.24 -9.29
C THR A 30 8.00 -23.07 -8.47
N VAL A 31 8.70 -23.35 -7.37
CA VAL A 31 9.33 -22.30 -6.56
C VAL A 31 10.60 -21.82 -7.25
N VAL A 32 10.56 -20.61 -7.82
CA VAL A 32 11.66 -20.06 -8.62
C VAL A 32 12.64 -19.20 -7.80
N ALA A 33 12.22 -18.68 -6.65
CA ALA A 33 13.07 -17.89 -5.76
C ALA A 33 12.54 -17.84 -4.34
N LYS A 34 13.49 -17.52 -3.41
CA LYS A 34 13.23 -17.25 -2.00
C LYS A 34 13.92 -15.96 -1.59
N GLY A 35 13.32 -15.20 -0.67
CA GLY A 35 13.88 -13.98 -0.11
C GLY A 35 13.43 -13.78 1.34
N ALA A 36 14.01 -12.80 2.02
CA ALA A 36 13.73 -12.50 3.43
C ALA A 36 13.45 -11.00 3.68
N THR A 37 13.53 -10.16 2.66
CA THR A 37 13.36 -8.71 2.78
C THR A 37 12.51 -8.14 1.64
N ALA A 38 11.98 -6.94 1.85
CA ALA A 38 11.29 -6.19 0.82
C ALA A 38 12.15 -5.92 -0.42
N ASP A 39 13.46 -5.69 -0.22
CA ASP A 39 14.42 -5.49 -1.32
C ASP A 39 14.64 -6.78 -2.11
N ASP A 40 14.69 -7.95 -1.44
CA ASP A 40 14.75 -9.23 -2.13
C ASP A 40 13.53 -9.42 -3.05
N ALA A 41 12.33 -9.09 -2.57
CA ALA A 41 11.11 -9.17 -3.37
C ALA A 41 11.22 -8.35 -4.67
N LEU A 42 11.72 -7.12 -4.60
CA LEU A 42 11.94 -6.28 -5.79
C LEU A 42 12.99 -6.88 -6.74
N GLN A 43 14.11 -7.37 -6.20
CA GLN A 43 15.17 -7.99 -6.98
C GLN A 43 14.70 -9.24 -7.71
N ILE A 44 13.99 -10.12 -6.99
CA ILE A 44 13.40 -11.35 -7.53
C ILE A 44 12.43 -11.01 -8.65
N ASN A 45 11.53 -10.04 -8.41
CA ASN A 45 10.56 -9.63 -9.40
C ASN A 45 11.21 -9.06 -10.67
N LYS A 46 12.24 -8.21 -10.53
CA LYS A 46 12.97 -7.65 -11.67
C LYS A 46 13.67 -8.70 -12.52
N LYS A 47 14.21 -9.74 -11.88
CA LYS A 47 15.02 -10.77 -12.55
C LYS A 47 14.20 -11.92 -13.12
N LEU A 48 13.20 -12.38 -12.38
CA LEU A 48 12.53 -13.65 -12.66
C LEU A 48 11.06 -13.50 -13.08
N ARG A 49 10.41 -12.39 -12.70
CA ARG A 49 8.98 -12.12 -13.00
C ARG A 49 8.09 -13.33 -12.75
N PRO A 50 8.04 -13.84 -11.49
CA PRO A 50 7.21 -14.99 -11.18
C PRO A 50 5.73 -14.68 -11.45
N ASP A 51 4.93 -15.71 -11.73
CA ASP A 51 3.49 -15.54 -11.90
C ASP A 51 2.84 -15.06 -10.61
N VAL A 52 3.24 -15.64 -9.46
CA VAL A 52 2.76 -15.22 -8.14
C VAL A 52 3.93 -15.02 -7.19
N MET A 53 3.86 -13.94 -6.41
CA MET A 53 4.79 -13.69 -5.30
C MET A 53 4.01 -13.71 -3.98
N VAL A 54 4.41 -14.62 -3.09
CA VAL A 54 3.87 -14.72 -1.73
C VAL A 54 4.78 -13.92 -0.80
N LEU A 55 4.24 -12.90 -0.13
CA LEU A 55 4.98 -11.93 0.67
C LEU A 55 4.48 -11.91 2.12
N ASP A 56 5.37 -11.99 3.09
CA ASP A 56 5.03 -11.54 4.44
C ASP A 56 4.97 -10.00 4.48
N LEU A 57 4.01 -9.48 5.24
CA LEU A 57 3.87 -8.03 5.44
C LEU A 57 4.75 -7.50 6.58
N PHE A 58 5.30 -8.38 7.39
CA PHE A 58 6.05 -8.00 8.60
C PHE A 58 7.51 -8.42 8.51
N MET A 59 8.18 -7.96 7.45
CA MET A 59 9.60 -8.18 7.21
C MET A 59 10.34 -6.85 7.01
N PRO A 60 11.69 -6.82 7.08
CA PRO A 60 12.47 -5.60 6.88
C PRO A 60 12.17 -4.91 5.54
N GLY A 61 11.97 -3.59 5.59
CA GLY A 61 11.67 -2.73 4.45
C GLY A 61 10.23 -2.25 4.38
N ASN A 62 9.89 -1.49 3.34
CA ASN A 62 8.53 -0.98 3.13
C ASN A 62 7.74 -1.88 2.18
N VAL A 63 7.17 -2.94 2.70
CA VAL A 63 6.49 -3.99 1.93
C VAL A 63 5.31 -3.46 1.10
N PHE A 64 4.55 -2.48 1.61
CA PHE A 64 3.41 -1.95 0.86
C PHE A 64 3.82 -1.15 -0.38
N ASP A 65 4.93 -0.41 -0.31
CA ASP A 65 5.48 0.29 -1.48
C ASP A 65 6.01 -0.73 -2.49
N VAL A 66 6.62 -1.82 -2.01
CA VAL A 66 7.08 -2.94 -2.85
C VAL A 66 5.92 -3.61 -3.57
N ILE A 67 4.81 -3.91 -2.88
CA ILE A 67 3.60 -4.44 -3.53
C ILE A 67 3.15 -3.50 -4.66
N THR A 68 3.04 -2.20 -4.37
CA THR A 68 2.63 -1.22 -5.36
C THR A 68 3.59 -1.17 -6.56
N GLU A 69 4.89 -1.21 -6.32
CA GLU A 69 5.90 -1.21 -7.38
C GLU A 69 5.82 -2.47 -8.25
N ILE A 70 5.71 -3.66 -7.64
CA ILE A 70 5.58 -4.93 -8.36
C ILE A 70 4.35 -4.92 -9.25
N VAL A 71 3.19 -4.55 -8.70
CA VAL A 71 1.92 -4.60 -9.43
C VAL A 71 1.85 -3.57 -10.55
N THR A 72 2.40 -2.36 -10.33
CA THR A 72 2.30 -1.26 -11.32
C THR A 72 3.38 -1.30 -12.40
N LYS A 73 4.60 -1.75 -12.07
CA LYS A 73 5.73 -1.67 -13.00
C LYS A 73 6.05 -2.97 -13.72
N SER A 74 5.60 -4.12 -13.21
CA SER A 74 6.05 -5.43 -13.73
C SER A 74 5.04 -6.14 -14.62
N GLY A 75 3.85 -5.60 -14.77
CA GLY A 75 2.89 -6.02 -15.81
C GLY A 75 2.37 -7.45 -15.77
N GLY A 76 2.58 -8.24 -14.70
CA GLY A 76 2.11 -9.62 -14.70
C GLY A 76 2.12 -10.31 -13.34
N THR A 77 3.15 -10.09 -12.53
CA THR A 77 3.30 -10.76 -11.22
C THR A 77 2.14 -10.40 -10.28
N LYS A 78 1.43 -11.40 -9.78
CA LYS A 78 0.40 -11.24 -8.76
C LYS A 78 1.02 -11.33 -7.38
N VAL A 79 0.54 -10.52 -6.44
CA VAL A 79 1.07 -10.53 -5.07
C VAL A 79 0.03 -11.07 -4.11
N VAL A 80 0.42 -12.06 -3.32
CA VAL A 80 -0.37 -12.63 -2.22
C VAL A 80 0.32 -12.29 -0.91
N ALA A 81 -0.35 -11.52 -0.05
CA ALA A 81 0.10 -11.28 1.31
C ALA A 81 -0.16 -12.53 2.16
N PHE A 82 0.90 -13.11 2.77
CA PHE A 82 0.82 -14.24 3.70
C PHE A 82 1.41 -13.82 5.03
N THR A 83 0.57 -13.52 6.02
CA THR A 83 0.99 -12.78 7.21
C THR A 83 0.26 -13.21 8.49
N ALA A 84 0.90 -13.00 9.63
CA ALA A 84 0.27 -13.20 10.95
C ALA A 84 -0.66 -12.05 11.36
N MET A 85 -0.73 -10.95 10.58
CA MET A 85 -1.49 -9.76 10.94
C MET A 85 -2.98 -9.97 10.77
N THR A 86 -3.73 -9.93 11.89
CA THR A 86 -5.18 -10.11 11.94
C THR A 86 -5.96 -8.78 12.03
N ALA A 87 -5.26 -7.63 12.01
CA ALA A 87 -5.90 -6.33 11.97
C ALA A 87 -6.32 -6.01 10.54
N SER A 88 -7.60 -5.71 10.31
CA SER A 88 -8.18 -5.46 8.99
C SER A 88 -7.56 -4.29 8.25
N ASP A 89 -6.97 -3.32 8.95
CA ASP A 89 -6.29 -2.17 8.35
C ASP A 89 -5.09 -2.61 7.49
N TYR A 90 -4.35 -3.65 7.88
CA TYR A 90 -3.25 -4.20 7.08
C TYR A 90 -3.77 -4.86 5.80
N ALA A 91 -4.88 -5.60 5.89
CA ALA A 91 -5.51 -6.19 4.71
C ALA A 91 -5.99 -5.11 3.73
N VAL A 92 -6.68 -4.08 4.24
CA VAL A 92 -7.11 -2.93 3.42
C VAL A 92 -5.92 -2.24 2.76
N ARG A 93 -4.80 -2.06 3.47
CA ARG A 93 -3.58 -1.46 2.91
C ARG A 93 -2.96 -2.34 1.84
N ALA A 94 -2.84 -3.66 2.06
CA ALA A 94 -2.28 -4.59 1.10
C ALA A 94 -3.13 -4.64 -0.18
N LEU A 95 -4.45 -4.76 -0.07
CA LEU A 95 -5.37 -4.75 -1.20
C LEU A 95 -5.34 -3.42 -1.96
N ASN A 96 -5.29 -2.28 -1.26
CA ASN A 96 -5.14 -0.96 -1.89
C ASN A 96 -3.77 -0.76 -2.56
N ALA A 97 -2.72 -1.45 -2.10
CA ALA A 97 -1.41 -1.50 -2.76
C ALA A 97 -1.41 -2.39 -4.01
N GLY A 98 -2.49 -3.16 -4.24
CA GLY A 98 -2.68 -4.02 -5.40
C GLY A 98 -2.46 -5.50 -5.14
N ALA A 99 -2.37 -5.95 -3.89
CA ALA A 99 -2.30 -7.37 -3.59
C ALA A 99 -3.58 -8.09 -4.08
N SER A 100 -3.40 -9.24 -4.73
CA SER A 100 -4.48 -10.12 -5.19
C SER A 100 -4.93 -11.11 -4.13
N GLY A 101 -4.23 -11.21 -2.99
CA GLY A 101 -4.64 -12.10 -1.90
C GLY A 101 -4.17 -11.61 -0.54
N TYR A 102 -4.93 -11.99 0.50
CA TYR A 102 -4.58 -11.78 1.90
C TYR A 102 -4.86 -13.05 2.69
N ILE A 103 -3.82 -13.76 3.07
CA ILE A 103 -3.90 -15.07 3.71
C ILE A 103 -3.21 -14.99 5.08
N LEU A 104 -3.88 -15.49 6.09
CA LEU A 104 -3.32 -15.53 7.44
C LEU A 104 -2.37 -16.72 7.57
N LYS A 105 -1.23 -16.54 8.25
CA LYS A 105 -0.26 -17.62 8.56
C LYS A 105 -0.86 -18.74 9.43
N GLY A 106 -2.06 -18.54 10.00
CA GLY A 106 -2.84 -19.57 10.69
C GLY A 106 -3.82 -20.34 9.81
N SER A 107 -3.87 -20.05 8.51
CA SER A 107 -4.69 -20.77 7.53
C SER A 107 -4.15 -22.16 7.22
N SER A 108 -5.00 -23.04 6.67
CA SER A 108 -4.56 -24.35 6.22
C SER A 108 -3.67 -24.28 4.98
N ALA A 109 -2.94 -25.34 4.70
CA ALA A 109 -2.13 -25.47 3.49
C ALA A 109 -2.99 -25.34 2.23
N GLU A 110 -4.20 -25.92 2.25
CA GLU A 110 -5.16 -25.87 1.15
C GLU A 110 -5.63 -24.45 0.87
N GLU A 111 -5.89 -23.64 1.93
CA GLU A 111 -6.26 -22.22 1.79
C GLU A 111 -5.14 -21.41 1.13
N LEU A 112 -3.87 -21.66 1.49
CA LEU A 112 -2.74 -21.00 0.86
C LEU A 112 -2.62 -21.38 -0.62
N ILE A 113 -2.73 -22.65 -0.97
CA ILE A 113 -2.70 -23.15 -2.34
C ILE A 113 -3.85 -22.53 -3.15
N GLN A 114 -5.06 -22.56 -2.61
CA GLN A 114 -6.24 -21.96 -3.27
C GLN A 114 -6.05 -20.47 -3.51
N GLY A 115 -5.52 -19.74 -2.52
CA GLY A 115 -5.28 -18.32 -2.65
C GLY A 115 -4.23 -17.96 -3.72
N VAL A 116 -3.18 -18.77 -3.84
CA VAL A 116 -2.17 -18.61 -4.91
C VAL A 116 -2.77 -18.89 -6.28
N ARG A 117 -3.58 -19.97 -6.42
CA ARG A 117 -4.29 -20.27 -7.69
C ARG A 117 -5.28 -19.17 -8.07
N ALA A 118 -6.08 -18.69 -7.12
CA ALA A 118 -7.02 -17.61 -7.35
C ALA A 118 -6.29 -16.34 -7.82
N ALA A 119 -5.20 -15.96 -7.14
CA ALA A 119 -4.39 -14.82 -7.54
C ALA A 119 -3.82 -14.97 -8.96
N HIS A 120 -3.29 -16.14 -9.31
CA HIS A 120 -2.80 -16.45 -10.66
C HIS A 120 -3.89 -16.25 -11.72
N ASN A 121 -5.12 -16.68 -11.44
CA ASN A 121 -6.29 -16.52 -12.31
C ASN A 121 -6.83 -15.09 -12.36
N GLY A 122 -6.25 -14.15 -11.60
CA GLY A 122 -6.70 -12.75 -11.54
C GLY A 122 -7.86 -12.49 -10.57
N GLU A 123 -8.17 -13.47 -9.71
CA GLU A 123 -9.18 -13.37 -8.67
C GLU A 123 -8.56 -12.83 -7.37
N THR A 124 -9.39 -12.25 -6.51
CA THR A 124 -8.96 -11.83 -5.17
C THR A 124 -9.32 -12.89 -4.14
N TYR A 125 -8.33 -13.35 -3.36
CA TYR A 125 -8.56 -14.31 -2.29
C TYR A 125 -8.27 -13.70 -0.91
N ILE A 126 -9.19 -13.89 0.02
CA ILE A 126 -9.03 -13.52 1.43
C ILE A 126 -9.39 -14.73 2.26
N THR A 127 -8.56 -15.08 3.27
CA THR A 127 -8.87 -16.16 4.20
C THR A 127 -10.34 -16.08 4.66
N PRO A 128 -11.17 -17.11 4.44
CA PRO A 128 -12.62 -17.03 4.66
C PRO A 128 -13.02 -16.58 6.05
N SER A 129 -12.33 -17.06 7.10
CA SER A 129 -12.57 -16.67 8.49
C SER A 129 -12.30 -15.18 8.78
N PHE A 130 -11.59 -14.50 7.90
CA PHE A 130 -11.20 -13.09 8.02
C PHE A 130 -11.92 -12.18 7.03
N ALA A 131 -12.51 -12.74 5.98
CA ALA A 131 -13.12 -11.99 4.87
C ALA A 131 -14.17 -10.97 5.33
N CYS A 132 -15.08 -11.35 6.21
CA CYS A 132 -16.13 -10.43 6.71
C CYS A 132 -15.53 -9.18 7.37
N LYS A 133 -14.44 -9.33 8.15
CA LYS A 133 -13.77 -8.20 8.81
C LYS A 133 -13.13 -7.26 7.78
N VAL A 134 -12.55 -7.82 6.72
CA VAL A 134 -11.92 -7.04 5.64
C VAL A 134 -12.98 -6.29 4.84
N VAL A 135 -14.09 -6.93 4.47
CA VAL A 135 -15.21 -6.30 3.76
C VAL A 135 -15.77 -5.12 4.56
N GLU A 136 -16.00 -5.30 5.87
CA GLU A 136 -16.49 -4.22 6.72
C GLU A 136 -15.47 -3.06 6.82
N ALA A 137 -14.18 -3.35 6.96
CA ALA A 137 -13.14 -2.33 6.97
C ALA A 137 -13.04 -1.57 5.63
N LEU A 138 -13.17 -2.27 4.50
CA LEU A 138 -13.24 -1.64 3.17
C LEU A 138 -14.47 -0.75 3.04
N ARG A 139 -15.64 -1.21 3.53
CA ARG A 139 -16.86 -0.41 3.55
C ARG A 139 -16.68 0.88 4.36
N ILE A 140 -16.12 0.79 5.56
CA ILE A 140 -15.84 1.94 6.42
C ILE A 140 -14.83 2.88 5.73
N ALA A 141 -13.76 2.36 5.16
CA ALA A 141 -12.77 3.16 4.43
C ALA A 141 -13.38 3.87 3.22
N SER A 142 -14.27 3.21 2.48
CA SER A 142 -15.02 3.77 1.36
C SER A 142 -15.96 4.90 1.82
N LEU A 143 -16.75 4.67 2.88
CA LEU A 143 -17.63 5.68 3.45
C LEU A 143 -16.85 6.91 3.94
N ARG A 144 -15.70 6.71 4.59
CA ARG A 144 -14.81 7.80 4.99
C ARG A 144 -14.27 8.59 3.80
N ARG A 145 -13.94 7.94 2.69
CA ARG A 145 -13.54 8.62 1.44
C ARG A 145 -14.69 9.39 0.80
N MET A 146 -15.90 8.84 0.83
CA MET A 146 -17.11 9.49 0.28
C MET A 146 -17.59 10.64 1.16
N SER A 147 -17.47 10.52 2.49
CA SER A 147 -17.82 11.58 3.45
C SER A 147 -16.70 12.61 3.64
N ALA A 148 -15.47 12.31 3.28
CA ALA A 148 -14.42 13.30 3.09
C ALA A 148 -14.73 14.03 1.78
N GLY A 149 -15.63 15.02 1.85
CA GLY A 149 -15.78 16.02 0.78
C GLY A 149 -14.43 16.60 0.39
N PRO A 150 -14.32 17.39 -0.68
CA PRO A 150 -13.05 17.95 -1.12
C PRO A 150 -12.34 18.55 0.10
N ILE A 151 -11.08 18.18 0.31
CA ILE A 151 -10.30 18.60 1.47
C ILE A 151 -10.33 20.12 1.51
N LYS A 152 -11.17 20.69 2.39
CA LYS A 152 -11.26 22.14 2.57
C LYS A 152 -10.18 22.57 3.56
N LEU A 153 -9.17 23.21 3.05
CA LEU A 153 -8.20 23.91 3.89
C LEU A 153 -8.83 25.20 4.40
N SER A 154 -8.59 25.53 5.66
CA SER A 154 -8.90 26.87 6.17
C SER A 154 -8.05 27.92 5.47
N ILE A 155 -8.47 29.18 5.49
CA ILE A 155 -7.72 30.30 4.90
C ILE A 155 -6.27 30.31 5.40
N ARG A 156 -6.05 29.99 6.67
CA ARG A 156 -4.71 29.98 7.27
C ARG A 156 -3.88 28.78 6.80
N GLU A 157 -4.48 27.62 6.67
CA GLU A 157 -3.84 26.42 6.12
C GLU A 157 -3.46 26.62 4.65
N GLU A 158 -4.32 27.27 3.85
CA GLU A 158 -4.01 27.62 2.46
C GLU A 158 -2.83 28.59 2.35
N GLN A 159 -2.77 29.61 3.19
CA GLN A 159 -1.65 30.55 3.23
C GLN A 159 -0.33 29.83 3.52
N ILE A 160 -0.35 28.90 4.48
CA ILE A 160 0.84 28.10 4.83
C ILE A 160 1.22 27.18 3.66
N VAL A 161 0.27 26.49 3.06
CA VAL A 161 0.50 25.61 1.90
C VAL A 161 1.09 26.38 0.73
N ARG A 162 0.59 27.57 0.39
CA ARG A 162 1.15 28.40 -0.70
C ARG A 162 2.61 28.78 -0.46
N LEU A 163 2.98 29.15 0.77
CA LEU A 163 4.37 29.47 1.11
C LEU A 163 5.23 28.19 1.13
N LEU A 164 4.68 27.07 1.60
CA LEU A 164 5.32 25.78 1.59
C LEU A 164 5.68 25.34 0.16
N LEU A 165 4.76 25.48 -0.80
CA LEU A 165 4.95 25.17 -2.23
C LEU A 165 6.03 26.05 -2.88
N ARG A 166 6.26 27.24 -2.35
CA ARG A 166 7.34 28.16 -2.76
C ARG A 166 8.69 27.80 -2.12
N GLY A 167 8.76 26.74 -1.30
CA GLY A 167 9.99 26.27 -0.68
C GLY A 167 10.36 26.93 0.66
N PHE A 168 9.50 27.78 1.23
CA PHE A 168 9.78 28.49 2.49
C PHE A 168 9.88 27.52 3.67
N THR A 169 10.84 27.75 4.55
CA THR A 169 10.98 27.06 5.84
C THR A 169 9.90 27.50 6.84
N ASN A 170 9.69 26.75 7.93
CA ASN A 170 8.73 27.14 8.96
C ASN A 170 9.01 28.54 9.55
N ARG A 171 10.30 28.90 9.68
CA ARG A 171 10.71 30.22 10.17
C ARG A 171 10.33 31.33 9.18
N GLU A 172 10.57 31.15 7.90
CA GLU A 172 10.22 32.09 6.85
C GLU A 172 8.70 32.24 6.70
N ILE A 173 7.96 31.12 6.79
CA ILE A 173 6.49 31.12 6.81
C ILE A 173 5.99 31.92 8.03
N ALA A 174 6.59 31.71 9.19
CA ALA A 174 6.23 32.42 10.42
C ALA A 174 6.40 33.93 10.27
N VAL A 175 7.55 34.35 9.72
CA VAL A 175 7.83 35.78 9.44
C VAL A 175 6.84 36.33 8.40
N GLY A 176 6.64 35.64 7.30
CA GLY A 176 5.75 36.09 6.21
C GLY A 176 4.28 36.18 6.60
N LEU A 177 3.84 35.42 7.61
CA LEU A 177 2.45 35.43 8.10
C LEU A 177 2.27 36.17 9.41
N GLY A 178 3.34 36.71 10.00
CA GLY A 178 3.27 37.43 11.28
C GLY A 178 2.86 36.55 12.47
N ILE A 179 3.28 35.28 12.51
CA ILE A 179 2.97 34.31 13.58
C ILE A 179 4.24 33.67 14.14
N GLY A 180 4.11 32.95 15.25
CA GLY A 180 5.22 32.24 15.83
C GLY A 180 5.57 30.96 15.04
N GLU A 181 6.87 30.59 14.99
CA GLU A 181 7.32 29.33 14.34
C GLU A 181 6.66 28.08 14.96
N LYS A 182 6.41 28.10 16.28
CA LYS A 182 5.67 27.04 16.97
C LYS A 182 4.25 26.88 16.42
N THR A 183 3.61 28.00 16.09
CA THR A 183 2.27 28.00 15.48
C THR A 183 2.30 27.39 14.08
N VAL A 184 3.32 27.69 13.26
CA VAL A 184 3.51 27.06 11.95
C VAL A 184 3.72 25.55 12.09
N LYS A 185 4.52 25.09 13.06
CA LYS A 185 4.71 23.65 13.35
C LYS A 185 3.37 22.97 13.69
N ASN A 186 2.52 23.61 14.49
CA ASN A 186 1.19 23.09 14.80
C ASN A 186 0.31 22.96 13.54
N TYR A 187 0.29 24.00 12.68
CA TYR A 187 -0.42 23.93 11.41
C TYR A 187 0.14 22.84 10.48
N MET A 188 1.45 22.63 10.45
CA MET A 188 2.06 21.53 9.70
C MET A 188 1.58 20.17 10.19
N THR A 189 1.42 19.99 11.51
CA THR A 189 0.85 18.75 12.08
C THR A 189 -0.60 18.56 11.64
N ILE A 190 -1.41 19.62 11.67
CA ILE A 190 -2.81 19.58 11.20
C ILE A 190 -2.88 19.28 9.71
N LEU A 191 -2.03 19.88 8.89
CA LEU A 191 -1.94 19.63 7.45
C LEU A 191 -1.54 18.20 7.16
N MET A 192 -0.55 17.64 7.88
CA MET A 192 -0.17 16.24 7.74
C MET A 192 -1.36 15.31 8.03
N GLN A 193 -2.14 15.58 9.07
CA GLN A 193 -3.34 14.80 9.40
C GLN A 193 -4.42 14.94 8.32
N LYS A 194 -4.75 16.15 7.89
CA LYS A 194 -5.79 16.42 6.88
C LYS A 194 -5.46 15.85 5.50
N LEU A 195 -4.18 15.93 5.12
CA LEU A 195 -3.68 15.47 3.82
C LEU A 195 -3.20 14.02 3.84
N HIS A 196 -3.34 13.33 4.97
CA HIS A 196 -2.82 11.97 5.20
C HIS A 196 -1.33 11.82 4.85
N ALA A 197 -0.54 12.87 5.11
CA ALA A 197 0.88 12.96 4.87
C ALA A 197 1.69 12.62 6.13
N ARG A 198 2.80 11.90 5.98
CA ARG A 198 3.67 11.48 7.09
C ARG A 198 4.80 12.46 7.37
N ASN A 199 5.11 13.30 6.40
CA ASN A 199 6.20 14.28 6.46
C ASN A 199 5.89 15.48 5.59
N ARG A 200 6.75 16.52 5.68
CA ARG A 200 6.64 17.75 4.94
C ARG A 200 6.61 17.58 3.42
N LEU A 201 7.40 16.63 2.89
CA LEU A 201 7.45 16.36 1.45
C LEU A 201 6.13 15.78 0.95
N GLU A 202 5.54 14.87 1.71
CA GLU A 202 4.23 14.30 1.38
C GLU A 202 3.12 15.36 1.44
N VAL A 203 3.20 16.33 2.36
CA VAL A 203 2.29 17.51 2.37
C VAL A 203 2.43 18.32 1.09
N LEU A 204 3.66 18.57 0.61
CA LEU A 204 3.92 19.26 -0.66
C LEU A 204 3.29 18.52 -1.84
N ILE A 205 3.51 17.22 -1.96
CA ILE A 205 2.96 16.39 -3.04
C ILE A 205 1.43 16.37 -3.02
N ALA A 206 0.83 16.23 -1.84
CA ALA A 206 -0.62 16.24 -1.68
C ALA A 206 -1.22 17.60 -2.02
N ALA A 207 -0.57 18.69 -1.61
CA ALA A 207 -1.01 20.07 -1.87
C ALA A 207 -0.94 20.42 -3.36
N GLN A 208 0.10 20.00 -4.08
CA GLN A 208 0.19 20.16 -5.54
C GLN A 208 -0.98 19.49 -6.27
N LYS A 209 -1.37 18.29 -5.83
CA LYS A 209 -2.52 17.58 -6.43
C LYS A 209 -3.85 18.32 -6.19
N LEU A 210 -4.01 18.99 -5.06
CA LEU A 210 -5.19 19.80 -4.77
C LEU A 210 -5.27 21.05 -5.65
N GLU A 211 -4.16 21.74 -5.90
CA GLU A 211 -4.12 22.92 -6.79
C GLU A 211 -4.39 22.57 -8.25
N VAL A 212 -3.84 21.47 -8.73
CA VAL A 212 -4.07 20.97 -10.11
C VAL A 212 -5.51 20.49 -10.32
N GLY A 213 -6.14 19.94 -9.27
CA GLY A 213 -7.54 19.49 -9.31
C GLY A 213 -8.55 20.65 -9.27
N GLY A 214 -8.20 21.78 -8.65
CA GLY A 214 -9.09 22.95 -8.50
C GLY A 214 -9.17 23.87 -9.72
N GLN A 215 -8.31 23.70 -10.74
CA GLN A 215 -8.28 24.54 -11.95
C GLN A 215 -9.13 24.02 -13.12
N ARG A 216 -9.92 22.96 -12.94
CA ARG A 216 -10.79 22.40 -13.98
C ARG A 216 -12.27 22.66 -13.72
N GLU A 217 -12.69 23.91 -13.53
CA GLU A 217 -14.04 24.31 -13.86
C GLU A 217 -14.00 25.15 -15.15
N PRO A 218 -14.63 24.68 -16.24
CA PRO A 218 -14.78 25.51 -17.43
C PRO A 218 -15.77 26.64 -17.13
N MET A 219 -15.34 27.87 -17.28
CA MET A 219 -16.24 29.01 -17.38
C MET A 219 -17.28 28.73 -18.48
N SER A 220 -18.50 28.42 -18.09
CA SER A 220 -19.67 28.51 -18.99
C SER A 220 -19.90 29.99 -19.28
N ARG A 221 -19.64 30.37 -20.52
CA ARG A 221 -20.07 31.67 -21.07
C ARG A 221 -21.60 31.63 -21.26
N HIS A 222 -22.23 32.63 -20.74
CA HIS A 222 -23.48 33.17 -21.30
C HIS A 222 -23.14 34.21 -22.34
#